data_4a524904d2c6633dc5ddb8777f7e9c22
#
_entry.id   4a524904d2c6633dc5ddb8777f7e9c22
#
_cell.length_a   1.000
_cell.length_b   1.000
_cell.length_c   1.000
_cell.angle_alpha   90.00
_cell.angle_beta   90.00
_cell.angle_gamma   90.00
#
_symmetry.space_group_name_H-M   'P 1'
#
loop_
_entity.id
_entity.type
_entity.pdbx_description
1 polymer ?
#
loop_
_entity_poly.entity_id
_entity_poly.type
_entity_poly.pdbx_seq_one_letter_code
_entity_poly.pdbx_strand_id
1 'polypeptide(L)'
;QQSIPYLSFRGITMTFPGVKALSDISFDCYRGQIHALMGENGAGKSTLLKILSGNYIPTDGHLQIDGQQMAFTNTTAALNAGVAIIYQELHLIPEMTVAENIYLGQLPHKGGIVNRSLLNYEARLQLEHLGLDIDPETPLKYLSIGQWQMVEIAKALARNAKIIAFDEPTSSLSAREIDNLFRVIRELREEGRVIIYVSHRMEEIFALSDAITVFKDGRYVRTFDDMRLVDHDALVQAMVGRNLGDIYGWRAREYGSERLRLDQVKAPGVRMPISLSVRSGEIVGLFGLVGAGRSELMKGLFGGSRITSGQVYIDGQA
;
A
#
# COMPACT_ATOMS: atom_id res chain seq x y z
N GLN A 1 -5.12 22.02 23.88
CA GLN A 1 -5.49 20.79 24.58
C GLN A 1 -4.76 19.64 23.92
N GLN A 2 -3.89 18.94 24.66
CA GLN A 2 -3.30 17.71 24.17
C GLN A 2 -4.45 16.71 23.98
N SER A 3 -4.70 16.32 22.75
CA SER A 3 -5.70 15.27 22.45
C SER A 3 -5.22 13.95 23.07
N ILE A 4 -6.14 13.25 23.76
CA ILE A 4 -5.83 11.96 24.36
C ILE A 4 -5.72 10.93 23.22
N PRO A 5 -4.64 10.13 23.16
CA PRO A 5 -4.50 9.10 22.13
C PRO A 5 -5.59 8.05 22.27
N TYR A 6 -6.15 7.64 21.13
CA TYR A 6 -7.15 6.58 21.10
C TYR A 6 -6.54 5.19 20.91
N LEU A 7 -5.53 5.08 20.05
CA LEU A 7 -4.73 3.87 19.86
C LEU A 7 -3.28 4.19 20.19
N SER A 8 -2.67 3.36 21.02
CA SER A 8 -1.25 3.48 21.37
C SER A 8 -0.54 2.14 21.20
N PHE A 9 0.63 2.19 20.61
CA PHE A 9 1.60 1.09 20.62
C PHE A 9 2.63 1.41 21.70
N ARG A 10 2.94 0.43 22.56
CA ARG A 10 3.86 0.61 23.71
C ARG A 10 4.89 -0.50 23.73
N GLY A 11 6.13 -0.19 23.34
CA GLY A 11 7.25 -1.10 23.39
C GLY A 11 7.10 -2.35 22.52
N ILE A 12 6.30 -2.31 21.44
CA ILE A 12 5.99 -3.47 20.63
C ILE A 12 7.27 -4.07 20.04
N THR A 13 7.52 -5.31 20.43
CA THR A 13 8.63 -6.11 19.92
C THR A 13 8.08 -7.41 19.34
N MET A 14 8.58 -7.83 18.19
CA MET A 14 8.20 -9.10 17.55
C MET A 14 9.44 -9.81 17.02
N THR A 15 9.66 -11.01 17.54
CA THR A 15 10.81 -11.87 17.15
C THR A 15 10.28 -13.17 16.56
N PHE A 16 10.73 -13.49 15.35
CA PHE A 16 10.56 -14.79 14.71
C PHE A 16 11.88 -15.57 14.78
N PRO A 17 11.89 -16.90 14.56
CA PRO A 17 13.12 -17.64 14.48
C PRO A 17 14.12 -17.02 13.50
N GLY A 18 15.24 -16.53 14.02
CA GLY A 18 16.31 -15.89 13.24
C GLY A 18 16.12 -14.43 12.85
N VAL A 19 14.95 -13.81 13.12
CA VAL A 19 14.67 -12.40 12.71
C VAL A 19 13.91 -11.65 13.80
N LYS A 20 14.39 -10.49 14.18
CA LYS A 20 13.64 -9.51 15.00
C LYS A 20 12.92 -8.52 14.05
N ALA A 21 11.65 -8.78 13.82
CA ALA A 21 10.85 -8.01 12.85
C ALA A 21 10.42 -6.63 13.37
N LEU A 22 10.23 -6.48 14.68
CA LEU A 22 9.93 -5.21 15.35
C LEU A 22 10.74 -5.12 16.65
N SER A 23 11.23 -3.94 16.97
CA SER A 23 12.04 -3.67 18.15
C SER A 23 11.62 -2.38 18.82
N ASP A 24 10.92 -2.51 19.97
CA ASP A 24 10.55 -1.39 20.85
C ASP A 24 9.78 -0.27 20.12
N ILE A 25 8.72 -0.62 19.41
CA ILE A 25 7.91 0.34 18.66
C ILE A 25 6.89 1.00 19.59
N SER A 26 6.96 2.33 19.68
CA SER A 26 6.04 3.14 20.49
C SER A 26 5.62 4.39 19.74
N PHE A 27 4.31 4.58 19.54
CA PHE A 27 3.71 5.81 19.01
C PHE A 27 2.21 5.84 19.28
N ASP A 28 1.58 6.98 19.01
CA ASP A 28 0.19 7.27 19.30
C ASP A 28 -0.60 7.63 18.03
N CYS A 29 -1.86 7.22 17.98
CA CYS A 29 -2.82 7.61 16.96
C CYS A 29 -4.06 8.20 17.61
N TYR A 30 -4.67 9.19 16.96
CA TYR A 30 -5.77 9.97 17.51
C TYR A 30 -7.05 9.80 16.71
N ARG A 31 -8.20 10.03 17.35
CA ARG A 31 -9.50 10.05 16.66
C ARG A 31 -9.54 11.18 15.62
N GLY A 32 -10.15 10.90 14.49
CA GLY A 32 -10.25 11.87 13.40
C GLY A 32 -8.91 12.22 12.76
N GLN A 33 -7.94 11.29 12.82
CA GLN A 33 -6.62 11.43 12.24
C GLN A 33 -6.32 10.28 11.27
N ILE A 34 -5.71 10.61 10.14
CA ILE A 34 -5.08 9.65 9.24
C ILE A 34 -3.60 9.61 9.58
N HIS A 35 -3.18 8.53 10.23
CA HIS A 35 -1.80 8.29 10.64
C HIS A 35 -1.13 7.35 9.65
N ALA A 36 -0.17 7.85 8.88
CA ALA A 36 0.57 7.03 7.94
C ALA A 36 1.68 6.23 8.61
N LEU A 37 1.93 5.03 8.09
CA LEU A 37 3.13 4.25 8.41
C LEU A 37 3.97 4.11 7.16
N MET A 38 5.19 4.57 7.21
CA MET A 38 6.12 4.55 6.09
C MET A 38 7.44 3.87 6.45
N GLY A 39 8.11 3.30 5.45
CA GLY A 39 9.38 2.60 5.57
C GLY A 39 9.61 1.67 4.40
N GLU A 40 10.83 1.21 4.22
CA GLU A 40 11.19 0.25 3.16
C GLU A 40 10.44 -1.09 3.31
N ASN A 41 10.46 -1.91 2.28
CA ASN A 41 9.94 -3.28 2.36
C ASN A 41 10.73 -4.06 3.41
N GLY A 42 10.01 -4.78 4.28
CA GLY A 42 10.62 -5.48 5.41
C GLY A 42 10.84 -4.61 6.66
N ALA A 43 10.49 -3.31 6.66
CA ALA A 43 10.61 -2.43 7.84
C ALA A 43 9.67 -2.77 9.00
N GLY A 44 8.79 -3.79 8.86
CA GLY A 44 7.92 -4.27 9.94
C GLY A 44 6.49 -3.75 9.91
N LYS A 45 6.10 -2.90 8.95
CA LYS A 45 4.77 -2.29 8.86
C LYS A 45 3.63 -3.31 8.88
N SER A 46 3.65 -4.29 7.98
CA SER A 46 2.63 -5.35 7.90
C SER A 46 2.67 -6.28 9.13
N THR A 47 3.84 -6.46 9.77
CA THR A 47 3.95 -7.19 11.04
C THR A 47 3.21 -6.45 12.15
N LEU A 48 3.34 -5.13 12.22
CA LEU A 48 2.62 -4.30 13.18
C LEU A 48 1.10 -4.39 12.94
N LEU A 49 0.64 -4.34 11.69
CA LEU A 49 -0.78 -4.51 11.36
C LEU A 49 -1.30 -5.90 11.75
N LYS A 50 -0.49 -6.94 11.58
CA LYS A 50 -0.84 -8.31 12.04
C LYS A 50 -0.94 -8.43 13.55
N ILE A 51 -0.16 -7.65 14.32
CA ILE A 51 -0.31 -7.54 15.77
C ILE A 51 -1.61 -6.78 16.11
N LEU A 52 -1.86 -5.66 15.44
CA LEU A 52 -3.08 -4.87 15.64
C LEU A 52 -4.35 -5.67 15.33
N SER A 53 -4.32 -6.54 14.32
CA SER A 53 -5.44 -7.43 13.97
C SER A 53 -5.57 -8.68 14.83
N GLY A 54 -4.65 -8.92 15.78
CA GLY A 54 -4.65 -10.14 16.60
C GLY A 54 -4.20 -11.41 15.87
N ASN A 55 -3.65 -11.30 14.66
CA ASN A 55 -3.02 -12.41 13.95
C ASN A 55 -1.69 -12.83 14.59
N TYR A 56 -0.97 -11.86 15.18
CA TYR A 56 0.26 -12.11 15.91
C TYR A 56 0.13 -11.55 17.33
N ILE A 57 0.68 -12.28 18.29
CA ILE A 57 0.86 -11.81 19.65
C ILE A 57 2.28 -11.26 19.74
N PRO A 58 2.50 -9.99 20.15
CA PRO A 58 3.83 -9.44 20.27
C PRO A 58 4.67 -10.24 21.28
N THR A 59 5.96 -10.33 21.03
CA THR A 59 6.91 -10.98 21.96
C THR A 59 7.06 -10.16 23.24
N ASP A 60 6.97 -8.81 23.12
CA ASP A 60 7.00 -7.88 24.23
C ASP A 60 6.23 -6.61 23.86
N GLY A 61 5.85 -5.82 24.87
CA GLY A 61 5.02 -4.63 24.68
C GLY A 61 3.53 -4.94 24.60
N HIS A 62 2.71 -3.91 24.41
CA HIS A 62 1.28 -4.04 24.34
C HIS A 62 0.61 -2.93 23.54
N LEU A 63 -0.64 -3.16 23.15
CA LEU A 63 -1.53 -2.17 22.56
C LEU A 63 -2.38 -1.53 23.66
N GLN A 64 -2.76 -0.27 23.47
CA GLN A 64 -3.79 0.39 24.27
C GLN A 64 -4.83 0.99 23.33
N ILE A 65 -6.12 0.77 23.64
CA ILE A 65 -7.25 1.38 22.94
C ILE A 65 -8.09 2.11 23.99
N ASP A 66 -8.32 3.39 23.78
CA ASP A 66 -9.07 4.26 24.69
C ASP A 66 -8.51 4.20 26.14
N GLY A 67 -7.18 4.19 26.26
CA GLY A 67 -6.44 4.09 27.52
C GLY A 67 -6.42 2.69 28.17
N GLN A 68 -7.12 1.71 27.61
CA GLN A 68 -7.15 0.34 28.14
C GLN A 68 -6.15 -0.54 27.42
N GLN A 69 -5.36 -1.30 28.19
CA GLN A 69 -4.43 -2.27 27.62
C GLN A 69 -5.20 -3.41 26.97
N MET A 70 -4.84 -3.72 25.73
CA MET A 70 -5.46 -4.77 24.92
C MET A 70 -4.46 -5.92 24.69
N ALA A 71 -4.96 -7.14 24.83
CA ALA A 71 -4.24 -8.36 24.49
C ALA A 71 -5.12 -9.18 23.53
N PHE A 72 -4.88 -9.03 22.23
CA PHE A 72 -5.61 -9.80 21.23
C PHE A 72 -4.99 -11.18 21.07
N THR A 73 -5.74 -12.22 21.39
CA THR A 73 -5.32 -13.61 21.22
C THR A 73 -5.71 -14.18 19.87
N ASN A 74 -6.58 -13.49 19.11
CA ASN A 74 -7.05 -13.86 17.78
C ASN A 74 -7.71 -12.67 17.10
N THR A 75 -8.00 -12.82 15.80
CA THR A 75 -8.60 -11.77 14.97
C THR A 75 -10.03 -11.40 15.40
N THR A 76 -10.78 -12.35 15.94
CA THR A 76 -12.15 -12.08 16.45
C THR A 76 -12.12 -11.12 17.62
N ALA A 77 -11.15 -11.24 18.54
CA ALA A 77 -10.99 -10.33 19.66
C ALA A 77 -10.69 -8.90 19.18
N ALA A 78 -9.82 -8.73 18.19
CA ALA A 78 -9.52 -7.43 17.59
C ALA A 78 -10.74 -6.81 16.88
N LEU A 79 -11.47 -7.61 16.09
CA LEU A 79 -12.71 -7.18 15.45
C LEU A 79 -13.76 -6.72 16.46
N ASN A 80 -13.95 -7.46 17.56
CA ASN A 80 -14.89 -7.11 18.63
C ASN A 80 -14.45 -5.83 19.38
N ALA A 81 -13.17 -5.52 19.42
CA ALA A 81 -12.64 -4.27 19.95
C ALA A 81 -12.78 -3.09 18.97
N GLY A 82 -13.32 -3.34 17.77
CA GLY A 82 -13.53 -2.32 16.74
C GLY A 82 -12.30 -2.06 15.87
N VAL A 83 -11.41 -3.03 15.73
CA VAL A 83 -10.25 -2.96 14.83
C VAL A 83 -10.55 -3.73 13.54
N ALA A 84 -10.39 -3.09 12.39
CA ALA A 84 -10.46 -3.74 11.08
C ALA A 84 -9.22 -3.42 10.25
N ILE A 85 -8.70 -4.42 9.55
CA ILE A 85 -7.57 -4.26 8.64
C ILE A 85 -8.04 -4.60 7.23
N ILE A 86 -7.79 -3.70 6.30
CA ILE A 86 -7.99 -3.90 4.87
C ILE A 86 -6.62 -4.20 4.29
N TYR A 87 -6.40 -5.48 4.01
CA TYR A 87 -5.13 -5.98 3.50
C TYR A 87 -4.99 -5.73 2.01
N GLN A 88 -3.78 -5.75 1.50
CA GLN A 88 -3.47 -5.69 0.07
C GLN A 88 -4.12 -6.86 -0.70
N GLU A 89 -4.10 -8.06 -0.13
CA GLU A 89 -4.87 -9.21 -0.62
C GLU A 89 -6.26 -9.20 0.02
N LEU A 90 -7.31 -9.05 -0.79
CA LEU A 90 -8.68 -8.95 -0.33
C LEU A 90 -9.20 -10.32 0.12
N HIS A 91 -9.75 -10.38 1.34
CA HIS A 91 -10.28 -11.61 1.95
C HIS A 91 -11.79 -11.71 1.78
N LEU A 92 -12.22 -11.73 0.51
CA LEU A 92 -13.62 -11.85 0.10
C LEU A 92 -13.84 -13.14 -0.68
N ILE A 93 -15.08 -13.62 -0.69
CA ILE A 93 -15.47 -14.87 -1.35
C ILE A 93 -16.17 -14.52 -2.67
N PRO A 94 -15.54 -14.80 -3.84
CA PRO A 94 -16.04 -14.36 -5.14
C PRO A 94 -17.45 -14.88 -5.50
N GLU A 95 -17.79 -16.09 -5.08
CA GLU A 95 -19.07 -16.74 -5.38
C GLU A 95 -20.22 -16.27 -4.50
N MET A 96 -19.93 -15.65 -3.37
CA MET A 96 -20.94 -15.06 -2.47
C MET A 96 -21.38 -13.69 -2.97
N THR A 97 -22.58 -13.28 -2.59
CA THR A 97 -23.08 -11.95 -2.89
C THR A 97 -22.33 -10.87 -2.10
N VAL A 98 -22.44 -9.63 -2.54
CA VAL A 98 -21.90 -8.46 -1.81
C VAL A 98 -22.43 -8.43 -0.38
N ALA A 99 -23.73 -8.60 -0.19
CA ALA A 99 -24.35 -8.62 1.14
C ALA A 99 -23.81 -9.74 2.03
N GLU A 100 -23.67 -10.95 1.48
CA GLU A 100 -23.11 -12.08 2.23
C GLU A 100 -21.63 -11.85 2.59
N ASN A 101 -20.84 -11.19 1.74
CA ASN A 101 -19.46 -10.81 2.04
C ASN A 101 -19.38 -9.76 3.13
N ILE A 102 -20.20 -8.69 3.08
CA ILE A 102 -20.23 -7.62 4.09
C ILE A 102 -20.52 -8.19 5.48
N TYR A 103 -21.51 -9.07 5.60
CA TYR A 103 -21.96 -9.65 6.87
C TYR A 103 -21.41 -11.06 7.14
N LEU A 104 -20.35 -11.47 6.47
CA LEU A 104 -19.73 -12.77 6.67
C LEU A 104 -19.35 -12.99 8.14
N GLY A 105 -19.89 -14.06 8.74
CA GLY A 105 -19.73 -14.36 10.16
C GLY A 105 -20.68 -13.62 11.10
N GLN A 106 -21.59 -12.77 10.57
CA GLN A 106 -22.62 -12.02 11.31
C GLN A 106 -23.95 -11.96 10.53
N LEU A 107 -24.22 -12.99 9.75
CA LEU A 107 -25.45 -13.04 8.92
C LEU A 107 -26.69 -12.91 9.83
N PRO A 108 -27.62 -11.97 9.55
CA PRO A 108 -28.86 -11.86 10.32
C PRO A 108 -29.69 -13.12 10.12
N HIS A 109 -30.08 -13.77 11.23
CA HIS A 109 -30.83 -15.03 11.20
C HIS A 109 -31.94 -15.08 12.24
N LYS A 110 -32.96 -15.86 11.97
CA LYS A 110 -34.04 -16.18 12.90
C LYS A 110 -34.25 -17.70 12.89
N GLY A 111 -34.07 -18.34 14.07
CA GLY A 111 -34.20 -19.80 14.17
C GLY A 111 -33.22 -20.60 13.28
N GLY A 112 -32.03 -20.09 13.03
CA GLY A 112 -30.99 -20.72 12.18
C GLY A 112 -31.17 -20.48 10.67
N ILE A 113 -32.21 -19.78 10.24
CA ILE A 113 -32.45 -19.43 8.83
C ILE A 113 -32.04 -17.98 8.60
N VAL A 114 -31.20 -17.73 7.59
CA VAL A 114 -30.74 -16.39 7.21
C VAL A 114 -31.92 -15.54 6.73
N ASN A 115 -32.06 -14.35 7.31
CA ASN A 115 -33.03 -13.36 6.86
C ASN A 115 -32.45 -12.55 5.70
N ARG A 116 -32.64 -13.01 4.46
CA ARG A 116 -32.09 -12.40 3.25
C ARG A 116 -32.58 -10.97 3.03
N SER A 117 -33.85 -10.68 3.33
CA SER A 117 -34.39 -9.33 3.15
C SER A 117 -33.71 -8.33 4.07
N LEU A 118 -33.50 -8.69 5.34
CA LEU A 118 -32.77 -7.85 6.31
C LEU A 118 -31.30 -7.72 5.90
N LEU A 119 -30.66 -8.82 5.51
CA LEU A 119 -29.27 -8.85 5.06
C LEU A 119 -29.04 -7.85 3.89
N ASN A 120 -29.88 -7.92 2.86
CA ASN A 120 -29.77 -7.05 1.68
C ASN A 120 -30.08 -5.58 2.03
N TYR A 121 -31.05 -5.35 2.93
CA TYR A 121 -31.37 -4.00 3.39
C TYR A 121 -30.19 -3.36 4.15
N GLU A 122 -29.65 -4.06 5.13
CA GLU A 122 -28.49 -3.56 5.91
C GLU A 122 -27.26 -3.40 5.04
N ALA A 123 -27.00 -4.31 4.10
CA ALA A 123 -25.89 -4.19 3.16
C ALA A 123 -26.06 -2.96 2.26
N ARG A 124 -27.29 -2.69 1.78
CA ARG A 124 -27.57 -1.50 0.98
C ARG A 124 -27.26 -0.21 1.74
N LEU A 125 -27.63 -0.13 3.03
CA LEU A 125 -27.30 1.04 3.86
C LEU A 125 -25.79 1.27 3.95
N GLN A 126 -24.98 0.21 4.09
CA GLN A 126 -23.52 0.35 4.13
C GLN A 126 -22.95 0.80 2.77
N LEU A 127 -23.48 0.30 1.67
CA LEU A 127 -23.06 0.70 0.33
C LEU A 127 -23.44 2.15 0.02
N GLU A 128 -24.66 2.56 0.37
CA GLU A 128 -25.13 3.94 0.23
C GLU A 128 -24.29 4.91 1.06
N HIS A 129 -23.91 4.56 2.30
CA HIS A 129 -23.01 5.34 3.15
C HIS A 129 -21.66 5.60 2.44
N LEU A 130 -21.15 4.63 1.69
CA LEU A 130 -19.92 4.77 0.91
C LEU A 130 -20.15 5.41 -0.48
N GLY A 131 -21.38 5.81 -0.80
CA GLY A 131 -21.73 6.38 -2.10
C GLY A 131 -21.62 5.38 -3.25
N LEU A 132 -21.86 4.09 -2.99
CA LEU A 132 -21.73 3.02 -3.96
C LEU A 132 -23.11 2.58 -4.48
N ASP A 133 -23.27 2.62 -5.78
CA ASP A 133 -24.43 2.06 -6.47
C ASP A 133 -24.13 0.61 -6.91
N ILE A 134 -24.16 -0.30 -5.92
CA ILE A 134 -23.92 -1.74 -6.12
C ILE A 134 -25.13 -2.49 -5.58
N ASP A 135 -25.71 -3.39 -6.38
CA ASP A 135 -26.78 -4.27 -5.91
C ASP A 135 -26.21 -5.29 -4.90
N PRO A 136 -26.71 -5.33 -3.65
CA PRO A 136 -26.28 -6.27 -2.61
C PRO A 136 -26.37 -7.75 -3.02
N GLU A 137 -27.22 -8.11 -3.95
CA GLU A 137 -27.40 -9.49 -4.44
C GLU A 137 -26.40 -9.88 -5.53
N THR A 138 -25.61 -8.92 -6.03
CA THR A 138 -24.58 -9.21 -7.04
C THR A 138 -23.50 -10.12 -6.49
N PRO A 139 -23.18 -11.26 -7.12
CA PRO A 139 -21.99 -12.05 -6.78
C PRO A 139 -20.73 -11.24 -6.98
N LEU A 140 -19.82 -11.30 -6.01
CA LEU A 140 -18.64 -10.45 -5.96
C LEU A 140 -17.74 -10.58 -7.20
N LYS A 141 -17.65 -11.77 -7.80
CA LYS A 141 -16.84 -12.04 -9.00
C LYS A 141 -17.18 -11.18 -10.22
N TYR A 142 -18.34 -10.52 -10.25
CA TYR A 142 -18.72 -9.61 -11.33
C TYR A 142 -18.31 -8.16 -11.10
N LEU A 143 -17.72 -7.86 -9.95
CA LEU A 143 -17.26 -6.53 -9.59
C LEU A 143 -15.80 -6.31 -9.97
N SER A 144 -15.41 -5.02 -10.15
CA SER A 144 -14.00 -4.63 -10.30
C SER A 144 -13.24 -4.78 -8.98
N ILE A 145 -11.92 -4.84 -9.07
CA ILE A 145 -11.04 -4.89 -7.87
C ILE A 145 -11.28 -3.67 -6.97
N GLY A 146 -11.47 -2.48 -7.55
CA GLY A 146 -11.81 -1.27 -6.78
C GLY A 146 -13.14 -1.41 -6.03
N GLN A 147 -14.15 -2.03 -6.64
CA GLN A 147 -15.41 -2.31 -5.97
C GLN A 147 -15.25 -3.38 -4.87
N TRP A 148 -14.40 -4.39 -5.07
CA TRP A 148 -14.07 -5.35 -4.00
C TRP A 148 -13.51 -4.64 -2.77
N GLN A 149 -12.61 -3.70 -2.97
CA GLN A 149 -12.01 -2.94 -1.87
C GLN A 149 -13.06 -2.11 -1.12
N MET A 150 -14.01 -1.52 -1.84
CA MET A 150 -15.13 -0.82 -1.22
C MET A 150 -16.02 -1.78 -0.41
N VAL A 151 -16.22 -3.02 -0.87
CA VAL A 151 -16.94 -4.06 -0.12
C VAL A 151 -16.21 -4.46 1.17
N GLU A 152 -14.86 -4.54 1.15
CA GLU A 152 -14.07 -4.75 2.39
C GLU A 152 -14.23 -3.58 3.38
N ILE A 153 -14.30 -2.35 2.89
CA ILE A 153 -14.57 -1.19 3.75
C ILE A 153 -16.00 -1.28 4.32
N ALA A 154 -17.00 -1.58 3.48
CA ALA A 154 -18.39 -1.78 3.93
C ALA A 154 -18.49 -2.85 5.03
N LYS A 155 -17.76 -3.96 4.88
CA LYS A 155 -17.65 -5.03 5.88
C LYS A 155 -17.04 -4.53 7.20
N ALA A 156 -16.01 -3.69 7.15
CA ALA A 156 -15.42 -3.08 8.34
C ALA A 156 -16.42 -2.15 9.04
N LEU A 157 -17.20 -1.37 8.29
CA LEU A 157 -18.22 -0.48 8.81
C LEU A 157 -19.40 -1.24 9.42
N ALA A 158 -19.86 -2.31 8.78
CA ALA A 158 -20.91 -3.17 9.30
C ALA A 158 -20.56 -3.78 10.69
N ARG A 159 -19.26 -3.91 10.98
CA ARG A 159 -18.71 -4.32 12.28
C ARG A 159 -18.44 -3.16 13.24
N ASN A 160 -18.87 -1.94 12.88
CA ASN A 160 -18.66 -0.72 13.67
C ASN A 160 -17.17 -0.50 14.01
N ALA A 161 -16.28 -0.72 13.05
CA ALA A 161 -14.84 -0.52 13.23
C ALA A 161 -14.56 0.94 13.59
N LYS A 162 -13.81 1.15 14.67
CA LYS A 162 -13.37 2.46 15.17
C LYS A 162 -11.95 2.76 14.75
N ILE A 163 -11.17 1.72 14.51
CA ILE A 163 -9.82 1.75 14.00
C ILE A 163 -9.81 0.97 12.68
N ILE A 164 -9.45 1.64 11.59
CA ILE A 164 -9.37 1.02 10.26
C ILE A 164 -7.95 1.21 9.73
N ALA A 165 -7.28 0.11 9.44
CA ALA A 165 -5.96 0.16 8.83
C ALA A 165 -6.02 -0.32 7.38
N PHE A 166 -5.32 0.38 6.50
CA PHE A 166 -5.18 0.08 5.07
C PHE A 166 -3.73 -0.31 4.79
N ASP A 167 -3.51 -1.51 4.29
CA ASP A 167 -2.18 -2.03 3.92
C ASP A 167 -1.99 -1.98 2.40
N GLU A 168 -1.32 -0.94 1.90
CA GLU A 168 -1.04 -0.68 0.49
C GLU A 168 -2.27 -0.76 -0.43
N PRO A 169 -3.37 -0.04 -0.13
CA PRO A 169 -4.66 -0.27 -0.75
C PRO A 169 -4.74 0.13 -2.22
N THR A 170 -3.79 0.88 -2.75
CA THR A 170 -3.84 1.46 -4.10
C THR A 170 -3.10 0.68 -5.17
N SER A 171 -2.42 -0.41 -4.80
CA SER A 171 -1.49 -1.15 -5.67
C SER A 171 -2.11 -1.68 -6.97
N SER A 172 -3.41 -1.98 -6.97
CA SER A 172 -4.16 -2.53 -8.11
C SER A 172 -5.29 -1.63 -8.61
N LEU A 173 -5.39 -0.39 -8.12
CA LEU A 173 -6.46 0.54 -8.43
C LEU A 173 -6.11 1.49 -9.59
N SER A 174 -7.11 1.83 -10.39
CA SER A 174 -7.04 2.95 -11.34
C SER A 174 -7.05 4.30 -10.61
N ALA A 175 -6.62 5.37 -11.28
CA ALA A 175 -6.61 6.72 -10.71
C ALA A 175 -7.99 7.14 -10.16
N ARG A 176 -9.07 6.85 -10.90
CA ARG A 176 -10.45 7.17 -10.47
C ARG A 176 -10.87 6.39 -9.21
N GLU A 177 -10.44 5.12 -9.10
CA GLU A 177 -10.72 4.31 -7.91
C GLU A 177 -9.92 4.79 -6.70
N ILE A 178 -8.69 5.26 -6.90
CA ILE A 178 -7.87 5.90 -5.85
C ILE A 178 -8.54 7.18 -5.34
N ASP A 179 -9.02 8.04 -6.23
CA ASP A 179 -9.73 9.27 -5.83
C ASP A 179 -10.98 8.97 -4.98
N ASN A 180 -11.75 7.94 -5.38
CA ASN A 180 -12.91 7.50 -4.61
C ASN A 180 -12.51 6.93 -3.25
N LEU A 181 -11.48 6.07 -3.18
CA LEU A 181 -10.95 5.55 -1.93
C LEU A 181 -10.51 6.68 -0.99
N PHE A 182 -9.78 7.67 -1.50
CA PHE A 182 -9.32 8.81 -0.70
C PHE A 182 -10.47 9.66 -0.18
N ARG A 183 -11.53 9.84 -0.97
CA ARG A 183 -12.75 10.51 -0.51
C ARG A 183 -13.35 9.76 0.68
N VAL A 184 -13.54 8.45 0.56
CA VAL A 184 -14.10 7.60 1.61
C VAL A 184 -13.23 7.63 2.88
N ILE A 185 -11.91 7.54 2.74
CA ILE A 185 -10.99 7.60 3.90
C ILE A 185 -11.10 8.94 4.62
N ARG A 186 -11.24 10.06 3.89
CA ARG A 186 -11.43 11.38 4.51
C ARG A 186 -12.78 11.48 5.23
N GLU A 187 -13.85 10.95 4.66
CA GLU A 187 -15.16 10.89 5.32
C GLU A 187 -15.10 10.07 6.62
N LEU A 188 -14.46 8.91 6.61
CA LEU A 188 -14.26 8.08 7.80
C LEU A 188 -13.43 8.79 8.87
N ARG A 189 -12.41 9.57 8.47
CA ARG A 189 -11.67 10.44 9.39
C ARG A 189 -12.59 11.49 10.02
N GLU A 190 -13.43 12.16 9.23
CA GLU A 190 -14.37 13.19 9.72
C GLU A 190 -15.43 12.61 10.67
N GLU A 191 -15.78 11.33 10.51
CA GLU A 191 -16.60 10.58 11.48
C GLU A 191 -15.88 10.30 12.82
N GLY A 192 -14.63 10.71 12.97
CA GLY A 192 -13.83 10.51 14.18
C GLY A 192 -13.20 9.13 14.31
N ARG A 193 -13.10 8.35 13.23
CA ARG A 193 -12.38 7.08 13.23
C ARG A 193 -10.88 7.30 13.25
N VAL A 194 -10.15 6.35 13.80
CA VAL A 194 -8.68 6.31 13.70
C VAL A 194 -8.34 5.56 12.42
N ILE A 195 -7.62 6.22 11.53
CA ILE A 195 -7.18 5.62 10.27
C ILE A 195 -5.68 5.40 10.32
N ILE A 196 -5.24 4.18 10.06
CA ILE A 196 -3.83 3.86 9.80
C ILE A 196 -3.68 3.60 8.30
N TYR A 197 -2.76 4.31 7.65
CA TYR A 197 -2.56 4.19 6.22
C TYR A 197 -1.13 3.78 5.90
N VAL A 198 -0.95 2.58 5.35
CA VAL A 198 0.37 2.08 4.94
C VAL A 198 0.49 2.25 3.44
N SER A 199 1.50 2.99 3.00
CA SER A 199 1.88 3.12 1.59
C SER A 199 3.40 3.34 1.49
N HIS A 200 3.96 2.95 0.36
CA HIS A 200 5.33 3.31 -0.04
C HIS A 200 5.34 4.47 -1.05
N ARG A 201 4.16 4.96 -1.46
CA ARG A 201 3.99 6.07 -2.41
C ARG A 201 3.86 7.39 -1.67
N MET A 202 4.87 8.23 -1.81
CA MET A 202 4.95 9.51 -1.10
C MET A 202 3.79 10.45 -1.45
N GLU A 203 3.38 10.48 -2.72
CA GLU A 203 2.29 11.32 -3.18
C GLU A 203 0.98 11.03 -2.42
N GLU A 204 0.71 9.76 -2.14
CA GLU A 204 -0.47 9.35 -1.37
C GLU A 204 -0.39 9.82 0.09
N ILE A 205 0.79 9.65 0.70
CA ILE A 205 1.03 10.08 2.08
C ILE A 205 0.83 11.59 2.22
N PHE A 206 1.42 12.40 1.35
CA PHE A 206 1.25 13.85 1.38
C PHE A 206 -0.18 14.29 1.06
N ALA A 207 -0.90 13.57 0.19
CA ALA A 207 -2.27 13.91 -0.19
C ALA A 207 -3.31 13.56 0.90
N LEU A 208 -3.01 12.59 1.77
CA LEU A 208 -4.03 11.99 2.62
C LEU A 208 -3.75 12.13 4.12
N SER A 209 -2.49 12.08 4.55
CA SER A 209 -2.14 11.86 5.95
C SER A 209 -2.05 13.16 6.77
N ASP A 210 -2.46 13.10 8.02
CA ASP A 210 -2.30 14.19 8.99
C ASP A 210 -0.96 14.05 9.77
N ALA A 211 -0.56 12.81 10.05
CA ALA A 211 0.70 12.47 10.72
C ALA A 211 1.34 11.24 10.08
N ILE A 212 2.63 11.05 10.30
CA ILE A 212 3.36 9.90 9.78
C ILE A 212 4.39 9.38 10.77
N THR A 213 4.45 8.07 10.94
CA THR A 213 5.54 7.38 11.64
C THR A 213 6.41 6.62 10.63
N VAL A 214 7.70 6.87 10.68
CA VAL A 214 8.69 6.24 9.82
C VAL A 214 9.35 5.06 10.54
N PHE A 215 9.39 3.92 9.86
CA PHE A 215 10.07 2.69 10.30
C PHE A 215 11.27 2.39 9.43
N LYS A 216 12.31 1.86 10.05
CA LYS A 216 13.48 1.35 9.37
C LYS A 216 14.01 0.12 10.10
N ASP A 217 14.25 -0.97 9.38
CA ASP A 217 14.82 -2.22 9.92
C ASP A 217 14.13 -2.71 11.20
N GLY A 218 12.79 -2.67 11.22
CA GLY A 218 11.98 -3.07 12.37
C GLY A 218 12.02 -2.10 13.57
N ARG A 219 12.54 -0.89 13.39
CA ARG A 219 12.67 0.12 14.45
C ARG A 219 11.88 1.37 14.12
N TYR A 220 11.42 2.04 15.17
CA TYR A 220 10.92 3.40 15.12
C TYR A 220 12.06 4.37 14.80
N VAL A 221 11.86 5.23 13.81
CA VAL A 221 12.80 6.30 13.47
C VAL A 221 12.29 7.61 14.04
N ARG A 222 11.10 8.03 13.60
CA ARG A 222 10.50 9.31 13.97
C ARG A 222 9.02 9.34 13.64
N THR A 223 8.25 10.10 14.42
CA THR A 223 6.90 10.55 14.07
C THR A 223 6.93 12.04 13.69
N PHE A 224 6.25 12.38 12.63
CA PHE A 224 5.92 13.75 12.25
C PHE A 224 4.42 13.94 12.51
N ASP A 225 4.10 14.78 13.47
CA ASP A 225 2.73 14.96 13.98
C ASP A 225 1.89 15.90 13.12
N ASP A 226 2.49 16.65 12.21
CA ASP A 226 1.82 17.57 11.29
C ASP A 226 2.47 17.52 9.90
N MET A 227 1.81 16.86 8.97
CA MET A 227 2.31 16.70 7.60
C MET A 227 2.41 18.00 6.81
N ARG A 228 1.73 19.07 7.24
CA ARG A 228 1.82 20.40 6.59
C ARG A 228 3.19 21.05 6.80
N LEU A 229 3.92 20.60 7.82
CA LEU A 229 5.26 21.10 8.19
C LEU A 229 6.38 20.16 7.70
N VAL A 230 6.05 19.07 7.03
CA VAL A 230 7.02 18.05 6.60
C VAL A 230 7.47 18.33 5.18
N ASP A 231 8.77 18.52 5.04
CA ASP A 231 9.44 18.57 3.75
C ASP A 231 9.64 17.16 3.19
N HIS A 232 9.53 17.03 1.88
CA HIS A 232 9.76 15.78 1.14
C HIS A 232 11.14 15.19 1.44
N ASP A 233 12.18 16.04 1.45
CA ASP A 233 13.55 15.61 1.71
C ASP A 233 13.75 15.12 3.15
N ALA A 234 13.09 15.75 4.13
CA ALA A 234 13.12 15.32 5.52
C ALA A 234 12.51 13.93 5.71
N LEU A 235 11.42 13.61 4.97
CA LEU A 235 10.78 12.31 5.00
C LEU A 235 11.67 11.24 4.36
N VAL A 236 12.26 11.52 3.19
CA VAL A 236 13.21 10.63 2.52
C VAL A 236 14.43 10.37 3.39
N GLN A 237 14.98 11.42 4.03
CA GLN A 237 16.12 11.28 4.94
C GLN A 237 15.78 10.38 6.13
N ALA A 238 14.58 10.51 6.71
CA ALA A 238 14.12 9.64 7.80
C ALA A 238 14.01 8.17 7.36
N MET A 239 13.57 7.91 6.13
CA MET A 239 13.44 6.55 5.59
C MET A 239 14.78 5.90 5.28
N VAL A 240 15.65 6.62 4.58
CA VAL A 240 16.91 6.08 4.06
C VAL A 240 18.03 6.21 5.10
N GLY A 241 17.95 7.22 5.97
CA GLY A 241 18.97 7.50 7.01
C GLY A 241 20.24 8.14 6.44
N ARG A 242 20.21 8.66 5.20
CA ARG A 242 21.31 9.37 4.53
C ARG A 242 20.76 10.57 3.77
N ASN A 243 21.58 11.59 3.56
CA ASN A 243 21.22 12.71 2.68
C ASN A 243 21.06 12.22 1.25
N LEU A 244 20.03 12.70 0.55
CA LEU A 244 19.75 12.34 -0.86
C LEU A 244 20.94 12.57 -1.78
N GLY A 245 21.78 13.57 -1.50
CA GLY A 245 23.03 13.83 -2.23
C GLY A 245 24.04 12.68 -2.21
N ASP A 246 24.01 11.85 -1.16
CA ASP A 246 24.92 10.69 -1.02
C ASP A 246 24.36 9.39 -1.61
N ILE A 247 23.04 9.30 -1.87
CA ILE A 247 22.38 8.07 -2.33
C ILE A 247 22.79 7.74 -3.76
N TYR A 248 22.86 8.73 -4.61
CA TYR A 248 23.17 8.50 -6.02
C TYR A 248 24.65 8.50 -6.33
N GLY A 249 25.52 8.94 -5.40
CA GLY A 249 26.98 8.86 -5.53
C GLY A 249 27.51 9.26 -6.92
N TRP A 250 26.70 10.07 -7.66
CA TRP A 250 27.06 10.43 -9.02
C TRP A 250 28.32 11.26 -9.01
N ARG A 251 29.34 10.75 -9.69
CA ARG A 251 30.58 11.47 -9.93
C ARG A 251 30.72 11.61 -11.43
N ALA A 252 31.10 12.81 -11.86
CA ALA A 252 31.48 13.01 -13.24
C ALA A 252 32.62 12.01 -13.61
N ARG A 253 32.43 11.26 -14.66
CA ARG A 253 33.40 10.26 -15.14
C ARG A 253 33.84 10.65 -16.53
N GLU A 254 35.10 10.43 -16.83
CA GLU A 254 35.58 10.47 -18.20
C GLU A 254 35.17 9.16 -18.88
N TYR A 255 34.47 9.28 -19.99
CA TYR A 255 34.07 8.13 -20.79
C TYR A 255 35.14 7.86 -21.85
N GLY A 256 35.39 6.60 -22.12
CA GLY A 256 36.36 6.18 -23.16
C GLY A 256 35.74 6.23 -24.57
N SER A 257 36.27 5.40 -25.44
CA SER A 257 35.82 5.28 -26.85
C SER A 257 34.40 4.70 -26.94
N GLU A 258 33.72 4.99 -28.05
CA GLU A 258 32.44 4.37 -28.41
C GLU A 258 32.62 2.84 -28.52
N ARG A 259 31.76 2.09 -27.82
CA ARG A 259 31.76 0.62 -27.78
C ARG A 259 30.55 0.03 -28.49
N LEU A 260 29.40 0.71 -28.39
CA LEU A 260 28.17 0.30 -29.07
C LEU A 260 27.56 1.52 -29.74
N ARG A 261 27.18 1.37 -31.00
CA ARG A 261 26.39 2.35 -31.73
C ARG A 261 25.25 1.67 -32.47
N LEU A 262 24.07 2.21 -32.26
CA LEU A 262 22.86 1.87 -32.99
C LEU A 262 22.61 2.99 -34.00
N ASP A 263 22.44 2.63 -35.26
CA ASP A 263 22.08 3.56 -36.30
C ASP A 263 20.75 3.14 -36.94
N GLN A 264 19.71 3.92 -36.66
CA GLN A 264 18.34 3.72 -37.14
C GLN A 264 17.81 2.29 -36.95
N VAL A 265 18.17 1.66 -35.82
CA VAL A 265 17.83 0.26 -35.54
C VAL A 265 16.34 0.11 -35.24
N LYS A 266 15.73 -0.87 -35.90
CA LYS A 266 14.34 -1.28 -35.67
C LYS A 266 14.27 -2.80 -35.50
N ALA A 267 13.45 -3.24 -34.53
CA ALA A 267 13.17 -4.64 -34.25
C ALA A 267 11.64 -4.83 -34.09
N PRO A 268 11.11 -6.03 -34.19
CA PRO A 268 9.69 -6.30 -33.92
C PRO A 268 9.25 -5.72 -32.58
N GLY A 269 8.17 -4.93 -32.54
CA GLY A 269 7.69 -4.23 -31.35
C GLY A 269 8.32 -2.86 -31.09
N VAL A 270 9.38 -2.48 -31.81
CA VAL A 270 9.96 -1.12 -31.79
C VAL A 270 9.27 -0.26 -32.85
N ARG A 271 8.51 0.75 -32.39
CA ARG A 271 7.66 1.57 -33.27
C ARG A 271 8.42 2.51 -34.16
N MET A 272 9.51 3.13 -33.68
CA MET A 272 10.34 4.09 -34.41
C MET A 272 11.80 3.63 -34.39
N PRO A 273 12.55 3.90 -35.47
CA PRO A 273 13.98 3.61 -35.50
C PRO A 273 14.71 4.32 -34.36
N ILE A 274 15.66 3.63 -33.74
CA ILE A 274 16.40 4.13 -32.57
C ILE A 274 17.88 4.27 -32.97
N SER A 275 18.43 5.44 -32.68
CA SER A 275 19.87 5.71 -32.77
C SER A 275 20.36 6.11 -31.38
N LEU A 276 21.42 5.45 -30.91
CA LEU A 276 22.11 5.78 -29.67
C LEU A 276 23.55 5.28 -29.71
N SER A 277 24.40 5.86 -28.89
CA SER A 277 25.76 5.35 -28.68
C SER A 277 26.03 5.15 -27.20
N VAL A 278 26.90 4.19 -26.89
CA VAL A 278 27.39 3.89 -25.57
C VAL A 278 28.91 3.81 -25.57
N ARG A 279 29.54 4.53 -24.66
CA ARG A 279 30.99 4.59 -24.53
C ARG A 279 31.52 3.65 -23.45
N SER A 280 32.80 3.37 -23.50
CA SER A 280 33.45 2.63 -22.42
C SER A 280 33.33 3.35 -21.08
N GLY A 281 32.88 2.65 -20.04
CA GLY A 281 32.64 3.21 -18.69
C GLY A 281 31.36 4.02 -18.56
N GLU A 282 30.54 4.12 -19.61
CA GLU A 282 29.25 4.80 -19.61
C GLU A 282 28.10 3.83 -19.21
N ILE A 283 27.14 4.31 -18.45
CA ILE A 283 25.88 3.63 -18.18
C ILE A 283 24.77 4.44 -18.84
N VAL A 284 24.15 3.87 -19.86
CA VAL A 284 23.02 4.47 -20.58
C VAL A 284 21.72 3.83 -20.08
N GLY A 285 20.81 4.65 -19.53
CA GLY A 285 19.50 4.22 -19.09
C GLY A 285 18.45 4.36 -20.19
N LEU A 286 17.64 3.31 -20.40
CA LEU A 286 16.48 3.36 -21.31
C LEU A 286 15.22 3.51 -20.46
N PHE A 287 14.54 4.64 -20.58
CA PHE A 287 13.30 4.95 -19.87
C PHE A 287 12.11 5.00 -20.83
N GLY A 288 10.90 4.68 -20.34
CA GLY A 288 9.67 4.75 -21.11
C GLY A 288 8.55 3.91 -20.50
N LEU A 289 7.31 4.11 -20.95
CA LEU A 289 6.13 3.38 -20.51
C LEU A 289 6.16 1.90 -20.95
N VAL A 290 5.28 1.09 -20.37
CA VAL A 290 5.04 -0.29 -20.81
C VAL A 290 4.62 -0.27 -22.29
N GLY A 291 5.22 -1.11 -23.12
CA GLY A 291 4.99 -1.13 -24.57
C GLY A 291 5.78 -0.09 -25.36
N ALA A 292 6.73 0.63 -24.75
CA ALA A 292 7.62 1.57 -25.44
C ALA A 292 8.69 0.90 -26.33
N GLY A 293 8.79 -0.43 -26.33
CA GLY A 293 9.74 -1.16 -27.18
C GLY A 293 11.13 -1.37 -26.59
N ARG A 294 11.37 -1.02 -25.31
CA ARG A 294 12.69 -1.16 -24.65
C ARG A 294 13.20 -2.59 -24.62
N SER A 295 12.36 -3.51 -24.13
CA SER A 295 12.69 -4.93 -24.04
C SER A 295 12.85 -5.56 -25.43
N GLU A 296 12.07 -5.13 -26.39
CA GLU A 296 12.12 -5.56 -27.79
C GLU A 296 13.42 -5.12 -28.47
N LEU A 297 13.87 -3.88 -28.20
CA LEU A 297 15.18 -3.39 -28.63
C LEU A 297 16.33 -4.24 -28.06
N MET A 298 16.29 -4.49 -26.72
CA MET A 298 17.31 -5.30 -26.06
C MET A 298 17.33 -6.74 -26.57
N LYS A 299 16.17 -7.36 -26.84
CA LYS A 299 16.08 -8.67 -27.47
C LYS A 299 16.70 -8.69 -28.86
N GLY A 300 16.48 -7.62 -29.66
CA GLY A 300 17.12 -7.45 -30.96
C GLY A 300 18.63 -7.37 -30.87
N LEU A 301 19.15 -6.58 -29.94
CA LEU A 301 20.58 -6.41 -29.74
C LEU A 301 21.28 -7.70 -29.25
N PHE A 302 20.59 -8.45 -28.39
CA PHE A 302 21.08 -9.73 -27.86
C PHE A 302 20.97 -10.89 -28.88
N GLY A 303 20.33 -10.66 -30.04
CA GLY A 303 20.12 -11.70 -31.05
C GLY A 303 18.88 -12.59 -30.78
N GLY A 304 18.08 -12.29 -29.76
CA GLY A 304 16.83 -13.02 -29.45
C GLY A 304 15.67 -12.69 -30.40
N SER A 305 15.77 -11.62 -31.19
CA SER A 305 14.90 -11.28 -32.31
C SER A 305 15.67 -10.64 -33.45
N ARG A 306 15.13 -10.78 -34.67
CA ARG A 306 15.81 -10.23 -35.84
C ARG A 306 15.67 -8.70 -35.92
N ILE A 307 16.77 -7.97 -36.10
CA ILE A 307 16.75 -6.55 -36.46
C ILE A 307 16.16 -6.42 -37.87
N THR A 308 15.14 -5.58 -38.01
CA THR A 308 14.38 -5.43 -39.27
C THR A 308 14.94 -4.31 -40.13
N SER A 309 15.59 -3.29 -39.56
CA SER A 309 16.30 -2.23 -40.27
C SER A 309 17.34 -1.56 -39.37
N GLY A 310 18.24 -0.80 -39.96
CA GLY A 310 19.34 -0.13 -39.29
C GLY A 310 20.55 -1.04 -39.09
N GLN A 311 21.58 -0.51 -38.47
CA GLN A 311 22.86 -1.20 -38.24
C GLN A 311 23.27 -1.07 -36.76
N VAL A 312 23.91 -2.13 -36.27
CA VAL A 312 24.51 -2.17 -34.91
C VAL A 312 26.02 -2.27 -35.12
N TYR A 313 26.72 -1.39 -34.44
CA TYR A 313 28.18 -1.41 -34.44
C TYR A 313 28.70 -1.73 -33.07
N ILE A 314 29.57 -2.72 -32.95
CA ILE A 314 30.31 -3.06 -31.74
C ILE A 314 31.77 -2.82 -32.00
N ASP A 315 32.42 -1.94 -31.22
CA ASP A 315 33.82 -1.54 -31.43
C ASP A 315 34.09 -1.05 -32.85
N GLY A 316 33.11 -0.36 -33.44
CA GLY A 316 33.22 0.16 -34.82
C GLY A 316 32.96 -0.85 -35.93
N GLN A 317 32.71 -2.13 -35.61
CA GLN A 317 32.39 -3.20 -36.59
C GLN A 317 30.88 -3.42 -36.62
N ALA A 318 30.30 -3.54 -37.84
CA ALA A 318 28.88 -3.75 -38.08
C ALA A 318 28.49 -5.24 -37.94
#